data_b699f1b495ab8be1392094c4c6bf4e85
#
_entry.id   b699f1b495ab8be1392094c4c6bf4e85
#
_cell.length_a   1.000
_cell.length_b   1.000
_cell.length_c   1.000
_cell.angle_alpha   90.00
_cell.angle_beta   90.00
_cell.angle_gamma   90.00
#
_symmetry.space_group_name_H-M   'P 1'
#
loop_
_entity.id
_entity.type
_entity.pdbx_description
1 polymer ?
#
loop_
_entity_poly.entity_id
_entity_poly.type
_entity_poly.pdbx_seq_one_letter_code
_entity_poly.pdbx_strand_id
1 'polypeptide(L)'
;QTIHQMDLEQAPLQEQEQDLAAEAERIARRISGELEPQLQALSTSLASHNAIIAMQAEREQHLERKQAIEDELEERKNRTFPKGNFNPLDEYPKTFWPQMGTNLLDILGACAFPRLKDARFSRELFDAVINGKTKAEEGQGYRSFVNTAVMLALREYLASEDATHNPGLLIIDTPLLGLDDPQLDPELQEARETIPAALYDYLALEQDGGQMIIADNTKFMPDIEPLKDRCKLIVFTKREGEGRYGFLLDA
;
A
#
# COMPACT_ATOMS: atom_id res chain seq x y z
N GLN A 1 57.08 74.37 8.54
CA GLN A 1 55.88 74.97 7.80
C GLN A 1 54.99 73.85 7.26
N THR A 2 55.48 72.68 6.82
CA THR A 2 54.72 71.60 6.18
C THR A 2 53.86 70.83 7.10
N ILE A 3 54.30 70.59 8.37
CA ILE A 3 53.54 69.81 9.40
C ILE A 3 52.29 70.57 9.85
N HIS A 4 52.47 71.88 10.11
CA HIS A 4 51.36 72.73 10.55
C HIS A 4 50.25 72.90 9.46
N GLN A 5 50.62 72.79 8.19
CA GLN A 5 49.66 72.82 7.10
C GLN A 5 48.90 71.51 6.93
N MET A 6 49.57 70.38 7.20
CA MET A 6 48.91 69.05 7.21
C MET A 6 47.94 68.91 8.43
N ASP A 7 48.29 69.45 9.58
CA ASP A 7 47.41 69.46 10.76
C ASP A 7 46.14 70.30 10.49
N LEU A 8 46.27 71.43 9.77
CA LEU A 8 45.13 72.27 9.43
C LEU A 8 44.19 71.60 8.38
N GLU A 9 44.70 70.77 7.52
CA GLU A 9 43.91 69.99 6.54
C GLU A 9 43.30 68.70 7.16
N GLN A 10 43.94 68.11 8.20
CA GLN A 10 43.42 66.96 8.89
C GLN A 10 42.25 67.27 9.85
N ALA A 11 42.24 68.44 10.50
CA ALA A 11 41.19 68.78 11.43
C ALA A 11 39.75 68.73 10.84
N PRO A 12 39.48 69.34 9.67
CA PRO A 12 38.17 69.32 9.06
C PRO A 12 37.78 67.91 8.56
N LEU A 13 38.74 67.05 8.17
CA LEU A 13 38.49 65.69 7.75
C LEU A 13 38.12 64.79 8.95
N GLN A 14 38.77 65.01 10.10
CA GLN A 14 38.45 64.31 11.35
C GLN A 14 37.07 64.72 11.88
N GLU A 15 36.67 65.99 11.73
CA GLU A 15 35.32 66.44 12.09
C GLU A 15 34.25 65.82 11.19
N GLN A 16 34.48 65.74 9.87
CA GLN A 16 33.60 65.06 8.93
C GLN A 16 33.50 63.56 9.20
N GLU A 17 34.59 62.90 9.55
CA GLU A 17 34.59 61.48 9.90
C GLU A 17 33.75 61.23 11.18
N GLN A 18 33.89 62.10 12.19
CA GLN A 18 33.08 62.01 13.43
C GLN A 18 31.60 62.26 13.18
N ASP A 19 31.25 63.23 12.35
CA ASP A 19 29.87 63.49 11.99
C ASP A 19 29.24 62.34 11.21
N LEU A 20 29.96 61.77 10.23
CA LEU A 20 29.51 60.58 9.47
C LEU A 20 29.39 59.35 10.37
N ALA A 21 30.31 59.15 11.30
CA ALA A 21 30.24 58.07 12.25
C ALA A 21 29.01 58.19 13.18
N ALA A 22 28.72 59.41 13.68
CA ALA A 22 27.55 59.70 14.49
C ALA A 22 26.22 59.52 13.69
N GLU A 23 26.22 59.87 12.42
CA GLU A 23 25.06 59.63 11.57
C GLU A 23 24.85 58.13 11.24
N ALA A 24 25.91 57.41 10.96
CA ALA A 24 25.88 55.96 10.75
C ALA A 24 25.35 55.23 11.98
N GLU A 25 25.79 55.61 13.16
CA GLU A 25 25.34 55.08 14.44
C GLU A 25 23.84 55.38 14.70
N ARG A 26 23.36 56.55 14.33
CA ARG A 26 21.97 56.96 14.42
C ARG A 26 21.09 56.13 13.47
N ILE A 27 21.54 55.93 12.26
CA ILE A 27 20.89 55.10 11.25
C ILE A 27 20.86 53.64 11.73
N ALA A 28 21.96 53.11 12.22
CA ALA A 28 22.05 51.75 12.73
C ALA A 28 21.09 51.52 13.91
N ARG A 29 21.01 52.46 14.85
CA ARG A 29 20.06 52.40 15.97
C ARG A 29 18.59 52.45 15.48
N ARG A 30 18.29 53.21 14.46
CA ARG A 30 16.93 53.27 13.88
C ARG A 30 16.59 51.98 13.15
N ILE A 31 17.52 51.39 12.43
CA ILE A 31 17.33 50.09 11.78
C ILE A 31 17.04 49.01 12.81
N SER A 32 17.94 48.80 13.76
CA SER A 32 17.82 47.73 14.73
C SER A 32 16.72 47.95 15.78
N GLY A 33 16.46 49.20 16.17
CA GLY A 33 15.49 49.54 17.22
C GLY A 33 14.06 49.69 16.71
N GLU A 34 13.86 50.13 15.48
CA GLU A 34 12.52 50.42 14.96
C GLU A 34 12.13 49.58 13.76
N LEU A 35 12.99 49.51 12.73
CA LEU A 35 12.61 48.91 11.44
C LEU A 35 12.63 47.38 11.48
N GLU A 36 13.64 46.78 12.06
CA GLU A 36 13.71 45.31 12.17
C GLU A 36 12.57 44.72 13.00
N PRO A 37 12.21 45.24 14.19
CA PRO A 37 11.03 44.77 14.93
C PRO A 37 9.72 44.95 14.18
N GLN A 38 9.56 46.08 13.46
CA GLN A 38 8.37 46.31 12.64
C GLN A 38 8.28 45.31 11.47
N LEU A 39 9.37 45.02 10.80
CA LEU A 39 9.46 44.06 9.71
C LEU A 39 9.14 42.66 10.20
N GLN A 40 9.64 42.28 11.38
CA GLN A 40 9.34 40.99 12.00
C GLN A 40 7.88 40.86 12.42
N ALA A 41 7.31 41.92 12.97
CA ALA A 41 5.86 41.93 13.33
C ALA A 41 4.97 41.81 12.09
N LEU A 42 5.30 42.56 11.02
CA LEU A 42 4.62 42.48 9.72
C LEU A 42 4.73 41.09 9.10
N SER A 43 5.91 40.51 9.12
CA SER A 43 6.15 39.16 8.59
C SER A 43 5.35 38.09 9.33
N THR A 44 5.29 38.18 10.66
CA THR A 44 4.48 37.30 11.51
C THR A 44 2.98 37.47 11.21
N SER A 45 2.52 38.71 11.07
CA SER A 45 1.12 39.01 10.72
C SER A 45 0.78 38.47 9.32
N LEU A 46 1.64 38.63 8.34
CA LEU A 46 1.46 38.12 6.99
C LEU A 46 1.38 36.59 6.97
N ALA A 47 2.26 35.91 7.72
CA ALA A 47 2.23 34.45 7.84
C ALA A 47 0.91 33.96 8.47
N SER A 48 0.41 34.65 9.50
CA SER A 48 -0.87 34.38 10.12
C SER A 48 -2.06 34.54 9.14
N HIS A 49 -2.06 35.63 8.38
CA HIS A 49 -3.12 35.87 7.36
C HIS A 49 -3.07 34.81 6.24
N ASN A 50 -1.88 34.47 5.77
CA ASN A 50 -1.75 33.43 4.75
C ASN A 50 -2.24 32.06 5.25
N ALA A 51 -1.99 31.71 6.51
CA ALA A 51 -2.52 30.49 7.13
C ALA A 51 -4.07 30.50 7.17
N ILE A 52 -4.67 31.63 7.54
CA ILE A 52 -6.14 31.77 7.54
C ILE A 52 -6.72 31.63 6.13
N ILE A 53 -6.10 32.24 5.14
CA ILE A 53 -6.52 32.14 3.73
C ILE A 53 -6.44 30.67 3.25
N ALA A 54 -5.36 29.96 3.58
CA ALA A 54 -5.20 28.56 3.23
C ALA A 54 -6.30 27.69 3.87
N MET A 55 -6.60 27.90 5.15
CA MET A 55 -7.68 27.19 5.85
C MET A 55 -9.08 27.51 5.26
N GLN A 56 -9.31 28.74 4.84
CA GLN A 56 -10.56 29.11 4.17
C GLN A 56 -10.72 28.41 2.82
N ALA A 57 -9.67 28.37 2.02
CA ALA A 57 -9.68 27.68 0.73
C ALA A 57 -9.90 26.16 0.90
N GLU A 58 -9.27 25.55 1.88
CA GLU A 58 -9.50 24.14 2.21
C GLU A 58 -10.94 23.87 2.65
N ARG A 59 -11.48 24.73 3.51
CA ARG A 59 -12.88 24.65 3.93
C ARG A 59 -13.86 24.76 2.75
N GLU A 60 -13.64 25.69 1.82
CA GLU A 60 -14.46 25.84 0.63
C GLU A 60 -14.43 24.57 -0.22
N GLN A 61 -13.24 24.02 -0.45
CA GLN A 61 -13.09 22.76 -1.20
C GLN A 61 -13.85 21.60 -0.53
N HIS A 62 -13.80 21.50 0.80
CA HIS A 62 -14.55 20.49 1.54
C HIS A 62 -16.06 20.68 1.42
N LEU A 63 -16.55 21.94 1.42
CA LEU A 63 -17.97 22.23 1.26
C LEU A 63 -18.46 21.87 -0.14
N GLU A 64 -17.69 22.19 -1.19
CA GLU A 64 -17.99 21.80 -2.57
C GLU A 64 -18.05 20.27 -2.72
N ARG A 65 -17.07 19.59 -2.16
CA ARG A 65 -17.04 18.12 -2.19
C ARG A 65 -18.21 17.49 -1.43
N LYS A 66 -18.57 18.05 -0.28
CA LYS A 66 -19.75 17.63 0.49
C LYS A 66 -21.01 17.77 -0.35
N GLN A 67 -21.21 18.95 -0.97
CA GLN A 67 -22.38 19.20 -1.81
C GLN A 67 -22.46 18.22 -2.99
N ALA A 68 -21.37 17.97 -3.67
CA ALA A 68 -21.31 16.99 -4.77
C ALA A 68 -21.71 15.58 -4.33
N ILE A 69 -21.28 15.17 -3.13
CA ILE A 69 -21.65 13.87 -2.56
C ILE A 69 -23.15 13.84 -2.18
N GLU A 70 -23.68 14.92 -1.62
CA GLU A 70 -25.09 15.02 -1.27
C GLU A 70 -25.98 14.95 -2.51
N ASP A 71 -25.59 15.65 -3.58
CA ASP A 71 -26.30 15.62 -4.87
C ASP A 71 -26.27 14.22 -5.51
N GLU A 72 -25.12 13.54 -5.49
CA GLU A 72 -24.98 12.16 -5.98
C GLU A 72 -25.85 11.18 -5.15
N LEU A 73 -25.88 11.38 -3.85
CA LEU A 73 -26.66 10.55 -2.94
C LEU A 73 -28.18 10.74 -3.16
N GLU A 74 -28.61 11.95 -3.45
CA GLU A 74 -30.01 12.27 -3.79
C GLU A 74 -30.37 11.66 -5.16
N GLU A 75 -29.50 11.78 -6.16
CA GLU A 75 -29.69 11.13 -7.45
C GLU A 75 -29.81 9.61 -7.31
N ARG A 76 -28.95 8.98 -6.50
CA ARG A 76 -29.00 7.53 -6.23
C ARG A 76 -30.28 7.12 -5.51
N LYS A 77 -30.77 7.91 -4.53
CA LYS A 77 -32.04 7.64 -3.85
C LYS A 77 -33.25 7.72 -4.80
N ASN A 78 -33.18 8.63 -5.76
CA ASN A 78 -34.24 8.83 -6.72
C ASN A 78 -34.20 7.86 -7.93
N ARG A 79 -33.09 7.11 -8.08
CA ARG A 79 -33.03 6.01 -9.06
C ARG A 79 -33.97 4.89 -8.62
N THR A 80 -35.09 4.82 -9.25
CA THR A 80 -35.97 3.65 -9.19
C THR A 80 -35.30 2.52 -9.97
N PHE A 81 -34.62 1.65 -9.27
CA PHE A 81 -34.20 0.39 -9.87
C PHE A 81 -35.46 -0.42 -10.18
N PRO A 82 -35.59 -0.96 -11.40
CA PRO A 82 -36.66 -1.90 -11.68
C PRO A 82 -36.58 -2.99 -10.61
N LYS A 83 -37.71 -3.32 -9.98
CA LYS A 83 -37.85 -4.43 -9.02
C LYS A 83 -37.73 -5.76 -9.78
N GLY A 84 -36.62 -5.97 -10.46
CA GLY A 84 -36.20 -7.28 -10.93
C GLY A 84 -35.46 -7.95 -9.78
N ASN A 85 -35.65 -9.23 -9.59
CA ASN A 85 -34.80 -10.04 -8.73
C ASN A 85 -33.42 -10.12 -9.37
N PHE A 86 -32.60 -9.03 -9.25
CA PHE A 86 -31.22 -9.07 -9.69
C PHE A 86 -30.46 -10.01 -8.77
N ASN A 87 -30.07 -11.13 -9.33
CA ASN A 87 -29.19 -12.06 -8.65
C ASN A 87 -27.80 -11.97 -9.30
N PRO A 88 -26.79 -11.43 -8.63
CA PRO A 88 -25.44 -11.31 -9.20
C PRO A 88 -24.89 -12.63 -9.73
N LEU A 89 -25.32 -13.76 -9.16
CA LEU A 89 -24.87 -15.09 -9.58
C LEU A 89 -25.35 -15.50 -10.97
N ASP A 90 -26.40 -14.84 -11.49
CA ASP A 90 -26.93 -15.11 -12.82
C ASP A 90 -26.14 -14.39 -13.92
N GLU A 91 -25.33 -13.41 -13.56
CA GLU A 91 -24.43 -12.67 -14.46
C GLU A 91 -23.16 -13.45 -14.82
N TYR A 92 -22.81 -14.47 -14.03
CA TYR A 92 -21.67 -15.31 -14.36
C TYR A 92 -21.96 -16.23 -15.53
N PRO A 93 -21.03 -16.37 -16.50
CA PRO A 93 -21.16 -17.34 -17.58
C PRO A 93 -21.36 -18.74 -17.01
N LYS A 94 -22.12 -19.57 -17.71
CA LYS A 94 -22.37 -20.97 -17.29
C LYS A 94 -21.08 -21.77 -17.17
N THR A 95 -20.06 -21.40 -17.94
CA THR A 95 -18.72 -22.00 -17.93
C THR A 95 -17.91 -21.67 -16.67
N PHE A 96 -18.24 -20.56 -15.98
CA PHE A 96 -17.53 -20.11 -14.79
C PHE A 96 -17.42 -21.20 -13.69
N TRP A 97 -18.56 -21.77 -13.31
CA TRP A 97 -18.63 -22.73 -12.20
C TRP A 97 -17.81 -24.01 -12.43
N PRO A 98 -17.96 -24.71 -13.59
CA PRO A 98 -17.15 -25.88 -13.86
C PRO A 98 -15.66 -25.51 -14.05
N GLN A 99 -15.34 -24.39 -14.68
CA GLN A 99 -13.96 -23.97 -14.88
C GLN A 99 -13.26 -23.68 -13.56
N MET A 100 -13.92 -22.93 -12.65
CA MET A 100 -13.42 -22.72 -11.30
C MET A 100 -13.19 -24.02 -10.52
N GLY A 101 -14.09 -25.01 -10.71
CA GLY A 101 -13.94 -26.35 -10.10
C GLY A 101 -12.73 -27.09 -10.67
N THR A 102 -12.52 -27.06 -11.98
CA THR A 102 -11.36 -27.67 -12.63
C THR A 102 -10.06 -27.02 -12.17
N ASN A 103 -9.95 -25.70 -12.26
CA ASN A 103 -8.76 -24.96 -11.82
C ASN A 103 -8.45 -25.28 -10.35
N LEU A 104 -9.49 -25.29 -9.49
CA LEU A 104 -9.32 -25.60 -8.07
C LEU A 104 -8.80 -27.03 -7.84
N LEU A 105 -9.33 -28.00 -8.58
CA LEU A 105 -8.88 -29.40 -8.48
C LEU A 105 -7.41 -29.54 -8.92
N ASP A 106 -7.05 -28.90 -10.02
CA ASP A 106 -5.70 -28.90 -10.57
C ASP A 106 -4.70 -28.26 -9.60
N ILE A 107 -5.04 -27.10 -9.03
CA ILE A 107 -4.20 -26.40 -8.05
C ILE A 107 -4.02 -27.23 -6.78
N LEU A 108 -5.10 -27.77 -6.23
CA LEU A 108 -5.03 -28.61 -5.04
C LEU A 108 -4.21 -29.85 -5.28
N GLY A 109 -4.33 -30.46 -6.48
CA GLY A 109 -3.52 -31.61 -6.91
C GLY A 109 -2.04 -31.26 -7.04
N ALA A 110 -1.71 -30.17 -7.73
CA ALA A 110 -0.34 -29.68 -7.89
C ALA A 110 0.33 -29.35 -6.54
N CYS A 111 -0.45 -28.79 -5.61
CA CYS A 111 0.02 -28.48 -4.26
C CYS A 111 -0.03 -29.67 -3.28
N ALA A 112 -0.19 -30.89 -3.75
CA ALA A 112 -0.21 -32.13 -2.96
C ALA A 112 -1.23 -32.09 -1.79
N PHE A 113 -2.44 -31.55 -2.03
CA PHE A 113 -3.51 -31.57 -1.02
C PHE A 113 -3.86 -32.99 -0.62
N PRO A 114 -3.81 -33.34 0.68
CA PRO A 114 -3.93 -34.73 1.11
C PRO A 114 -5.31 -35.31 0.81
N ARG A 115 -5.32 -36.59 0.36
CA ARG A 115 -6.55 -37.36 0.09
C ARG A 115 -7.50 -36.67 -0.89
N LEU A 116 -7.01 -35.81 -1.78
CA LEU A 116 -7.82 -35.14 -2.78
C LEU A 116 -8.47 -36.18 -3.70
N LYS A 117 -9.81 -36.14 -3.82
CA LYS A 117 -10.59 -36.96 -4.73
C LYS A 117 -11.45 -36.13 -5.65
N ASP A 118 -12.00 -35.04 -5.14
CA ASP A 118 -12.89 -34.14 -5.84
C ASP A 118 -12.76 -32.72 -5.27
N ALA A 119 -12.89 -31.75 -6.17
CA ALA A 119 -13.01 -30.35 -5.77
C ALA A 119 -13.97 -29.64 -6.72
N ARG A 120 -14.84 -28.82 -6.18
CA ARG A 120 -15.79 -28.02 -6.95
C ARG A 120 -15.94 -26.64 -6.34
N PHE A 121 -16.32 -25.66 -7.18
CA PHE A 121 -16.69 -24.33 -6.72
C PHE A 121 -18.22 -24.25 -6.64
N SER A 122 -18.75 -24.10 -5.44
CA SER A 122 -20.19 -24.08 -5.20
C SER A 122 -20.81 -22.74 -5.57
N ARG A 123 -21.83 -22.75 -6.43
CA ARG A 123 -22.62 -21.55 -6.74
C ARG A 123 -23.35 -20.98 -5.53
N GLU A 124 -23.87 -21.85 -4.67
CA GLU A 124 -24.67 -21.48 -3.50
C GLU A 124 -23.83 -20.81 -2.42
N LEU A 125 -22.64 -21.37 -2.18
CA LEU A 125 -21.72 -20.88 -1.15
C LEU A 125 -20.79 -19.80 -1.68
N PHE A 126 -20.61 -19.73 -2.99
CA PHE A 126 -19.55 -18.97 -3.67
C PHE A 126 -18.17 -19.29 -3.08
N ASP A 127 -17.92 -20.57 -2.85
CA ASP A 127 -16.72 -21.07 -2.18
C ASP A 127 -16.39 -22.52 -2.60
N ALA A 128 -15.20 -22.98 -2.19
CA ALA A 128 -14.73 -24.34 -2.46
C ALA A 128 -15.50 -25.38 -1.64
N VAL A 129 -15.76 -26.53 -2.29
CA VAL A 129 -16.20 -27.78 -1.65
C VAL A 129 -15.24 -28.87 -2.09
N ILE A 130 -14.54 -29.49 -1.13
CA ILE A 130 -13.48 -30.48 -1.36
C ILE A 130 -13.89 -31.80 -0.75
N ASN A 131 -13.85 -32.88 -1.52
CA ASN A 131 -14.29 -34.21 -1.06
C ASN A 131 -15.69 -34.20 -0.43
N GLY A 132 -16.58 -33.32 -0.87
CA GLY A 132 -17.93 -33.14 -0.35
C GLY A 132 -18.02 -32.30 0.92
N LYS A 133 -16.92 -31.81 1.48
CA LYS A 133 -16.86 -30.92 2.65
C LYS A 133 -16.73 -29.46 2.24
N THR A 134 -17.41 -28.59 2.96
CA THR A 134 -17.23 -27.15 2.82
C THR A 134 -15.91 -26.71 3.46
N LYS A 135 -15.38 -25.57 3.03
CA LYS A 135 -14.17 -24.98 3.64
C LYS A 135 -14.33 -24.78 5.15
N ALA A 136 -15.53 -24.50 5.65
CA ALA A 136 -15.77 -24.29 7.07
C ALA A 136 -15.59 -25.59 7.91
N GLU A 137 -15.74 -26.75 7.28
CA GLU A 137 -15.58 -28.07 7.90
C GLU A 137 -14.12 -28.55 7.88
N GLU A 138 -13.24 -27.86 7.14
CA GLU A 138 -11.81 -28.13 7.13
C GLU A 138 -11.11 -27.55 8.36
N GLY A 139 -10.00 -28.16 8.77
CA GLY A 139 -9.13 -27.64 9.85
C GLY A 139 -8.57 -26.25 9.54
N GLN A 140 -8.24 -25.49 10.58
CA GLN A 140 -7.83 -24.08 10.47
C GLN A 140 -6.66 -23.87 9.49
N GLY A 141 -5.64 -24.73 9.51
CA GLY A 141 -4.50 -24.64 8.60
C GLY A 141 -4.88 -24.84 7.14
N TYR A 142 -5.80 -25.76 6.85
CA TYR A 142 -6.28 -25.97 5.49
C TYR A 142 -7.15 -24.84 4.96
N ARG A 143 -7.89 -24.16 5.83
CA ARG A 143 -8.75 -23.04 5.37
C ARG A 143 -7.96 -21.93 4.69
N SER A 144 -6.81 -21.59 5.24
CA SER A 144 -5.95 -20.55 4.68
C SER A 144 -5.41 -20.99 3.31
N PHE A 145 -4.90 -22.21 3.23
CA PHE A 145 -4.43 -22.77 1.98
C PHE A 145 -5.56 -22.90 0.93
N VAL A 146 -6.74 -23.36 1.31
CA VAL A 146 -7.92 -23.46 0.41
C VAL A 146 -8.35 -22.06 -0.07
N ASN A 147 -8.30 -21.03 0.77
CA ASN A 147 -8.52 -19.66 0.33
C ASN A 147 -7.52 -19.24 -0.75
N THR A 148 -6.25 -19.56 -0.55
CA THR A 148 -5.20 -19.30 -1.54
C THR A 148 -5.49 -20.04 -2.85
N ALA A 149 -5.85 -21.32 -2.78
CA ALA A 149 -6.20 -22.10 -3.96
C ALA A 149 -7.41 -21.54 -4.71
N VAL A 150 -8.45 -21.06 -4.01
CA VAL A 150 -9.60 -20.38 -4.62
C VAL A 150 -9.18 -19.09 -5.32
N MET A 151 -8.30 -18.28 -4.71
CA MET A 151 -7.81 -17.05 -5.33
C MET A 151 -6.96 -17.33 -6.57
N LEU A 152 -6.16 -18.37 -6.54
CA LEU A 152 -5.38 -18.82 -7.69
C LEU A 152 -6.29 -19.35 -8.82
N ALA A 153 -7.29 -20.17 -8.48
CA ALA A 153 -8.29 -20.67 -9.45
C ALA A 153 -9.06 -19.51 -10.12
N LEU A 154 -9.41 -18.49 -9.35
CA LEU A 154 -10.02 -17.28 -9.88
C LEU A 154 -9.06 -16.52 -10.80
N ARG A 155 -7.80 -16.39 -10.41
CA ARG A 155 -6.78 -15.74 -11.25
C ARG A 155 -6.60 -16.47 -12.59
N GLU A 156 -6.56 -17.78 -12.58
CA GLU A 156 -6.50 -18.58 -13.82
C GLU A 156 -7.73 -18.39 -14.69
N TYR A 157 -8.91 -18.39 -14.07
CA TYR A 157 -10.14 -18.07 -14.80
C TYR A 157 -10.08 -16.67 -15.43
N LEU A 158 -9.64 -15.66 -14.67
CA LEU A 158 -9.51 -14.28 -15.17
C LEU A 158 -8.42 -14.11 -16.24
N ALA A 159 -7.49 -15.03 -16.35
CA ALA A 159 -6.50 -15.07 -17.42
C ALA A 159 -7.00 -15.82 -18.67
N SER A 160 -8.14 -16.51 -18.59
CA SER A 160 -8.73 -17.24 -19.73
C SER A 160 -9.45 -16.31 -20.70
N GLU A 161 -9.75 -16.82 -21.89
CA GLU A 161 -10.51 -16.09 -22.92
C GLU A 161 -11.99 -15.84 -22.52
N ASP A 162 -12.51 -16.59 -21.55
CA ASP A 162 -13.87 -16.46 -21.05
C ASP A 162 -14.07 -15.24 -20.13
N ALA A 163 -12.98 -14.64 -19.66
CA ALA A 163 -13.04 -13.50 -18.76
C ALA A 163 -12.97 -12.17 -19.51
N THR A 164 -13.86 -11.25 -19.16
CA THR A 164 -13.89 -9.90 -19.76
C THR A 164 -12.75 -9.01 -19.28
N HIS A 165 -12.26 -9.23 -18.07
CA HIS A 165 -11.22 -8.41 -17.44
C HIS A 165 -10.23 -9.27 -16.66
N ASN A 166 -8.95 -8.99 -16.88
CA ASN A 166 -7.86 -9.57 -16.09
C ASN A 166 -7.11 -8.44 -15.38
N PRO A 167 -7.13 -8.37 -14.04
CA PRO A 167 -6.42 -7.33 -13.30
C PRO A 167 -4.89 -7.40 -13.41
N GLY A 168 -4.35 -8.55 -13.82
CA GLY A 168 -2.91 -8.77 -13.99
C GLY A 168 -2.10 -8.72 -12.68
N LEU A 169 -2.74 -8.53 -11.54
CA LEU A 169 -2.11 -8.44 -10.23
C LEU A 169 -2.89 -9.27 -9.21
N LEU A 170 -2.16 -10.09 -8.44
CA LEU A 170 -2.68 -10.80 -7.26
C LEU A 170 -1.73 -10.56 -6.07
N ILE A 171 -2.31 -10.19 -4.93
CA ILE A 171 -1.58 -10.02 -3.67
C ILE A 171 -2.16 -11.03 -2.67
N ILE A 172 -1.30 -11.87 -2.11
CA ILE A 172 -1.67 -12.88 -1.11
C ILE A 172 -0.87 -12.59 0.15
N ASP A 173 -1.58 -12.44 1.26
CA ASP A 173 -0.98 -12.31 2.57
C ASP A 173 -1.15 -13.62 3.34
N THR A 174 -0.04 -14.18 3.77
CA THR A 174 0.06 -15.36 4.62
C THR A 174 -0.73 -16.58 4.07
N PRO A 175 -0.39 -17.08 2.88
CA PRO A 175 -1.13 -18.17 2.20
C PRO A 175 -1.24 -19.46 3.02
N LEU A 176 -0.33 -19.67 3.98
CA LEU A 176 -0.18 -20.87 4.78
C LEU A 176 -0.47 -20.64 6.27
N LEU A 177 -1.21 -19.56 6.60
CA LEU A 177 -1.53 -19.21 7.99
C LEU A 177 -2.20 -20.38 8.73
N GLY A 178 -1.63 -20.77 9.87
CA GLY A 178 -2.15 -21.84 10.74
C GLY A 178 -1.81 -23.25 10.27
N LEU A 179 -1.12 -23.43 9.14
CA LEU A 179 -0.61 -24.74 8.74
C LEU A 179 0.54 -25.20 9.66
N ASP A 180 1.13 -24.29 10.42
CA ASP A 180 2.23 -24.51 11.34
C ASP A 180 1.82 -24.71 12.80
N ASP A 181 0.52 -24.73 13.11
CA ASP A 181 0.03 -24.94 14.47
C ASP A 181 0.43 -26.33 14.97
N PRO A 182 1.21 -26.45 16.06
CA PRO A 182 1.63 -27.75 16.63
C PRO A 182 0.47 -28.57 17.20
N GLN A 183 -0.70 -27.98 17.42
CA GLN A 183 -1.91 -28.66 17.92
C GLN A 183 -2.74 -29.30 16.80
N LEU A 184 -2.31 -29.19 15.55
CA LEU A 184 -2.98 -29.86 14.44
C LEU A 184 -2.82 -31.38 14.52
N ASP A 185 -3.88 -32.07 14.03
CA ASP A 185 -3.96 -33.52 13.93
C ASP A 185 -2.68 -34.12 13.32
N PRO A 186 -2.15 -35.25 13.82
CA PRO A 186 -1.01 -35.94 13.25
C PRO A 186 -1.12 -36.23 11.74
N GLU A 187 -2.34 -36.46 11.24
CA GLU A 187 -2.59 -36.63 9.79
C GLU A 187 -2.29 -35.38 8.96
N LEU A 188 -2.28 -34.20 9.59
CA LEU A 188 -1.89 -32.92 8.99
C LEU A 188 -0.38 -32.71 8.95
N GLN A 189 0.39 -33.55 9.63
CA GLN A 189 1.83 -33.37 9.77
C GLN A 189 2.55 -33.56 8.45
N GLU A 190 2.15 -34.55 7.64
CA GLU A 190 2.67 -34.75 6.29
C GLU A 190 2.35 -33.56 5.36
N ALA A 191 1.15 -33.05 5.44
CA ALA A 191 0.72 -31.88 4.67
C ALA A 191 1.48 -30.59 5.03
N ARG A 192 1.93 -30.45 6.28
CA ARG A 192 2.75 -29.30 6.74
C ARG A 192 4.11 -29.25 6.06
N GLU A 193 4.64 -30.37 5.67
CA GLU A 193 5.95 -30.47 5.02
C GLU A 193 5.83 -30.36 3.49
N THR A 194 4.74 -30.89 2.92
CA THR A 194 4.60 -31.01 1.46
C THR A 194 3.89 -29.81 0.83
N ILE A 195 2.78 -29.32 1.42
CA ILE A 195 2.01 -28.23 0.84
C ILE A 195 2.83 -26.94 0.66
N PRO A 196 3.65 -26.45 1.62
CA PRO A 196 4.42 -25.24 1.44
C PRO A 196 5.34 -25.28 0.24
N ALA A 197 6.14 -26.35 0.13
CA ALA A 197 7.07 -26.52 -0.98
C ALA A 197 6.33 -26.59 -2.32
N ALA A 198 5.30 -27.44 -2.39
CA ALA A 198 4.51 -27.61 -3.61
C ALA A 198 3.75 -26.33 -4.02
N LEU A 199 3.25 -25.55 -3.06
CA LEU A 199 2.61 -24.27 -3.36
C LEU A 199 3.60 -23.28 -3.97
N TYR A 200 4.78 -23.11 -3.39
CA TYR A 200 5.75 -22.16 -3.91
C TYR A 200 6.34 -22.60 -5.26
N ASP A 201 6.50 -23.90 -5.48
CA ASP A 201 6.89 -24.44 -6.79
C ASP A 201 5.80 -24.15 -7.83
N TYR A 202 4.52 -24.41 -7.50
CA TYR A 202 3.39 -24.08 -8.35
C TYR A 202 3.33 -22.59 -8.69
N LEU A 203 3.48 -21.72 -7.69
CA LEU A 203 3.45 -20.27 -7.88
C LEU A 203 4.58 -19.76 -8.78
N ALA A 204 5.74 -20.39 -8.72
CA ALA A 204 6.90 -20.00 -9.49
C ALA A 204 6.92 -20.57 -10.92
N LEU A 205 6.40 -21.78 -11.13
CA LEU A 205 6.54 -22.51 -12.38
C LEU A 205 5.29 -22.47 -13.24
N GLU A 206 4.11 -22.57 -12.63
CA GLU A 206 2.85 -22.75 -13.35
C GLU A 206 2.07 -21.44 -13.54
N GLN A 207 2.42 -20.36 -12.82
CA GLN A 207 1.70 -19.10 -12.89
C GLN A 207 2.33 -18.13 -13.89
N ASP A 208 1.83 -18.18 -15.13
CA ASP A 208 2.21 -17.27 -16.19
C ASP A 208 1.25 -16.07 -16.28
N GLY A 209 1.80 -14.92 -16.67
CA GLY A 209 1.07 -13.69 -16.92
C GLY A 209 0.75 -12.86 -15.67
N GLY A 210 0.99 -11.56 -15.79
CA GLY A 210 0.77 -10.59 -14.71
C GLY A 210 1.79 -10.64 -13.58
N GLN A 211 1.45 -10.02 -12.47
CA GLN A 211 2.29 -9.94 -11.27
C GLN A 211 1.62 -10.62 -10.08
N MET A 212 2.41 -11.33 -9.29
CA MET A 212 1.99 -11.87 -8.00
C MET A 212 2.91 -11.37 -6.89
N ILE A 213 2.32 -10.92 -5.79
CA ILE A 213 3.03 -10.49 -4.60
C ILE A 213 2.56 -11.38 -3.45
N ILE A 214 3.49 -12.07 -2.80
CA ILE A 214 3.20 -12.95 -1.68
C ILE A 214 3.95 -12.41 -0.46
N ALA A 215 3.21 -12.09 0.59
CA ALA A 215 3.76 -11.77 1.89
C ALA A 215 3.60 -13.00 2.79
N ASP A 216 4.71 -13.52 3.32
CA ASP A 216 4.67 -14.69 4.21
C ASP A 216 5.78 -14.64 5.24
N ASN A 217 5.69 -15.52 6.23
CA ASN A 217 6.71 -15.70 7.25
C ASN A 217 7.91 -16.45 6.69
N THR A 218 9.10 -16.17 7.22
CA THR A 218 10.35 -16.85 6.85
C THR A 218 10.36 -18.36 7.10
N LYS A 219 9.40 -18.87 7.87
CA LYS A 219 9.30 -20.27 8.24
C LYS A 219 9.07 -21.22 7.05
N PHE A 220 8.30 -20.76 6.07
CA PHE A 220 7.98 -21.52 4.85
C PHE A 220 8.70 -20.98 3.62
N MET A 221 9.73 -20.18 3.83
CA MET A 221 10.47 -19.56 2.75
C MET A 221 11.09 -20.63 1.83
N PRO A 222 10.77 -20.62 0.53
CA PRO A 222 11.35 -21.57 -0.42
C PRO A 222 12.82 -21.25 -0.69
N ASP A 223 13.56 -22.25 -1.17
CA ASP A 223 14.84 -21.99 -1.83
C ASP A 223 14.56 -21.31 -3.18
N ILE A 224 14.89 -20.04 -3.29
CA ILE A 224 14.65 -19.26 -4.50
C ILE A 224 15.80 -19.27 -5.50
N GLU A 225 16.95 -19.83 -5.16
CA GLU A 225 18.10 -19.87 -6.09
C GLU A 225 17.73 -20.51 -7.45
N PRO A 226 16.99 -21.64 -7.49
CA PRO A 226 16.51 -22.20 -8.76
C PRO A 226 15.50 -21.30 -9.50
N LEU A 227 14.87 -20.36 -8.81
CA LEU A 227 13.72 -19.57 -9.28
C LEU A 227 14.06 -18.09 -9.49
N LYS A 228 15.30 -17.69 -9.33
CA LYS A 228 15.75 -16.28 -9.33
C LYS A 228 15.43 -15.51 -10.62
N ASP A 229 15.31 -16.19 -11.73
CA ASP A 229 14.94 -15.56 -13.01
C ASP A 229 13.43 -15.25 -13.10
N ARG A 230 12.62 -15.90 -12.29
CA ARG A 230 11.15 -15.73 -12.24
C ARG A 230 10.66 -15.05 -10.98
N CYS A 231 11.40 -15.17 -9.87
CA CYS A 231 10.98 -14.69 -8.56
C CYS A 231 12.00 -13.71 -7.98
N LYS A 232 11.49 -12.71 -7.25
CA LYS A 232 12.30 -11.79 -6.45
C LYS A 232 11.92 -11.90 -4.99
N LEU A 233 12.87 -12.40 -4.17
CA LEU A 233 12.69 -12.41 -2.71
C LEU A 233 13.12 -11.07 -2.11
N ILE A 234 12.27 -10.53 -1.22
CA ILE A 234 12.58 -9.37 -0.40
C ILE A 234 12.37 -9.78 1.06
N VAL A 235 13.46 -9.83 1.82
CA VAL A 235 13.43 -10.20 3.24
C VAL A 235 13.48 -8.94 4.09
N PHE A 236 12.51 -8.81 5.01
CA PHE A 236 12.48 -7.76 6.02
C PHE A 236 12.96 -8.33 7.35
N THR A 237 14.13 -7.90 7.80
CA THR A 237 14.78 -8.48 9.00
C THR A 237 14.26 -7.91 10.30
N LYS A 238 13.71 -6.69 10.29
CA LYS A 238 13.38 -5.89 11.49
C LYS A 238 14.57 -5.72 12.45
N ARG A 239 15.80 -5.82 11.93
CA ARG A 239 17.04 -5.64 12.68
C ARG A 239 17.85 -4.54 12.02
N GLU A 240 18.25 -3.57 12.83
CA GLU A 240 19.07 -2.45 12.38
C GLU A 240 20.44 -2.95 11.92
N GLY A 241 20.87 -2.57 10.72
CA GLY A 241 22.14 -3.00 10.11
C GLY A 241 22.17 -4.39 9.48
N GLU A 242 21.10 -5.18 9.56
CA GLU A 242 21.02 -6.52 8.97
C GLU A 242 19.99 -6.58 7.83
N GLY A 243 20.32 -6.04 6.65
CA GLY A 243 19.41 -6.08 5.50
C GLY A 243 18.32 -5.02 5.55
N ARG A 244 17.17 -5.28 4.93
CA ARG A 244 16.07 -4.33 4.83
C ARG A 244 15.20 -4.37 6.09
N TYR A 245 15.12 -3.25 6.81
CA TYR A 245 14.35 -3.16 8.05
C TYR A 245 12.83 -3.24 7.81
N GLY A 246 12.33 -2.51 6.81
CA GLY A 246 10.91 -2.43 6.49
C GLY A 246 10.64 -1.94 5.07
N PHE A 247 9.38 -1.61 4.76
CA PHE A 247 8.98 -1.06 3.48
C PHE A 247 9.54 0.34 3.22
N LEU A 248 9.57 1.16 4.28
CA LEU A 248 10.16 2.49 4.20
C LEU A 248 11.66 2.35 4.41
N LEU A 249 12.43 2.84 3.46
CA LEU A 249 13.85 3.05 3.60
C LEU A 249 14.02 4.33 4.44
N ASP A 250 14.63 4.20 5.60
CA ASP A 250 15.07 5.31 6.45
C ASP A 250 13.93 6.28 6.88
N ALA A 251 13.19 5.86 7.89
CA ALA A 251 12.41 6.77 8.70
C ALA A 251 13.12 7.05 10.04
#